data_8e59c3b0019ffbe7ae1a19222195d764
#
_entry.id   8e59c3b0019ffbe7ae1a19222195d764
#
_cell.length_a   1.000
_cell.length_b   1.000
_cell.length_c   1.000
_cell.angle_alpha   90.00
_cell.angle_beta   90.00
_cell.angle_gamma   90.00
#
_symmetry.space_group_name_H-M   'P 1'
#
loop_
_entity.id
_entity.type
_entity.pdbx_description
1 polymer ?
#
loop_
_entity_poly.entity_id
_entity_poly.type
_entity_poly.pdbx_seq_one_letter_code
_entity_poly.pdbx_strand_id
1 'polypeptide(L)'
;MTTPYQAPTAPWPDGAGPGGYTSPIPVTPTGLGNALRSEWTKIRTVRSTMWTLGVLLVLVIGIGLLVAGVMSGTSDLSPQPALSAGFFGVLLGSLCVITLGVLVVTSEYGTGMMRTTLTACPSRSRMLTAKALVFCAVAFVTTTVAATVVALADSALLTGGNGAGAVPAPPMCATPGAQQVSCGHGQALGGMLAPTTDQWLRATVGIGLYVALLGLLSLAVGTMLRHSAGAITTMLGLVLLPLILALFMAGNSLEPVRNALIEYCVPNGIATLYDNAFMSTGPQGWDPLWILLAVTAVALGGAYAVLDKRDV
;
A
#
# COMPACT_ATOMS: atom_id res chain seq x y z
N MET A 1 -25.04 -0.69 -56.87
CA MET A 1 -24.34 0.54 -57.31
C MET A 1 -24.64 1.63 -56.31
N THR A 2 -23.73 1.85 -55.37
CA THR A 2 -23.83 2.91 -54.36
C THR A 2 -23.09 4.12 -54.90
N THR A 3 -23.82 5.20 -55.19
CA THR A 3 -23.24 6.49 -55.56
C THR A 3 -22.34 7.01 -54.42
N PRO A 4 -21.09 7.46 -54.68
CA PRO A 4 -20.27 8.07 -53.67
C PRO A 4 -20.94 9.35 -53.18
N TYR A 5 -21.04 9.52 -51.85
CA TYR A 5 -21.48 10.76 -51.21
C TYR A 5 -20.48 11.85 -51.57
N GLN A 6 -20.85 12.78 -52.44
CA GLN A 6 -20.14 14.02 -52.65
C GLN A 6 -20.48 14.97 -51.51
N ALA A 7 -19.49 15.23 -50.64
CA ALA A 7 -19.61 16.29 -49.65
C ALA A 7 -19.83 17.65 -50.37
N PRO A 8 -20.79 18.49 -49.95
CA PRO A 8 -21.00 19.80 -50.52
C PRO A 8 -19.73 20.64 -50.29
N THR A 9 -19.08 20.99 -51.39
CA THR A 9 -18.02 22.01 -51.41
C THR A 9 -18.67 23.39 -51.26
N ALA A 10 -19.00 23.74 -50.00
CA ALA A 10 -19.26 25.15 -49.72
C ALA A 10 -17.96 25.94 -49.95
N PRO A 11 -17.93 27.00 -50.77
CA PRO A 11 -16.75 27.85 -50.90
C PRO A 11 -16.50 28.46 -49.51
N TRP A 12 -15.31 28.27 -49.03
CA TRP A 12 -14.84 29.03 -47.85
C TRP A 12 -14.88 30.51 -48.23
N PRO A 13 -15.44 31.41 -47.42
CA PRO A 13 -15.42 32.81 -47.71
C PRO A 13 -13.97 33.28 -47.81
N ASP A 14 -13.57 33.63 -49.01
CA ASP A 14 -12.30 34.28 -49.31
C ASP A 14 -12.31 35.62 -48.58
N GLY A 15 -11.62 35.71 -47.46
CA GLY A 15 -11.52 36.98 -46.74
C GLY A 15 -11.31 36.85 -45.22
N ALA A 16 -11.24 35.66 -44.64
CA ALA A 16 -10.76 35.52 -43.29
C ALA A 16 -9.23 35.74 -43.29
N GLY A 17 -8.79 36.95 -42.97
CA GLY A 17 -7.41 37.24 -42.58
C GLY A 17 -6.91 36.29 -41.51
N PRO A 18 -5.65 36.31 -41.03
CA PRO A 18 -5.09 35.39 -40.07
C PRO A 18 -5.71 35.52 -38.65
N GLY A 19 -7.01 35.58 -38.57
CA GLY A 19 -7.82 35.45 -37.37
C GLY A 19 -8.07 34.00 -37.15
N GLY A 20 -7.19 33.33 -36.41
CA GLY A 20 -7.40 31.96 -35.99
C GLY A 20 -8.77 31.82 -35.32
N TYR A 21 -9.48 30.74 -35.65
CA TYR A 21 -10.74 30.34 -34.98
C TYR A 21 -10.56 30.43 -33.47
N THR A 22 -11.18 31.38 -32.80
CA THR A 22 -11.27 31.46 -31.37
C THR A 22 -12.50 30.68 -30.93
N SER A 23 -12.25 29.54 -30.24
CA SER A 23 -13.34 28.76 -29.69
C SER A 23 -14.21 29.62 -28.77
N PRO A 24 -15.55 29.61 -28.91
CA PRO A 24 -16.45 30.29 -27.97
C PRO A 24 -16.43 29.69 -26.56
N ILE A 25 -15.81 28.54 -26.40
CA ILE A 25 -15.64 27.90 -25.10
C ILE A 25 -14.35 28.43 -24.46
N PRO A 26 -14.41 29.09 -23.29
CA PRO A 26 -13.24 29.58 -22.61
C PRO A 26 -12.30 28.41 -22.25
N VAL A 27 -11.08 28.45 -22.78
CA VAL A 27 -10.05 27.45 -22.45
C VAL A 27 -9.57 27.73 -21.04
N THR A 28 -10.10 27.00 -20.07
CA THR A 28 -9.58 27.04 -18.70
C THR A 28 -8.22 26.34 -18.65
N PRO A 29 -7.16 26.97 -18.10
CA PRO A 29 -5.86 26.33 -18.00
C PRO A 29 -5.97 25.04 -17.15
N THR A 30 -5.52 23.92 -17.70
CA THR A 30 -5.53 22.62 -17.01
C THR A 30 -4.50 22.62 -15.88
N GLY A 31 -4.96 22.87 -14.65
CA GLY A 31 -4.15 22.83 -13.43
C GLY A 31 -4.05 21.42 -12.83
N LEU A 32 -3.12 21.24 -11.89
CA LEU A 32 -3.00 19.99 -11.12
C LEU A 32 -4.33 19.63 -10.39
N GLY A 33 -5.07 20.63 -9.90
CA GLY A 33 -6.34 20.42 -9.22
C GLY A 33 -7.43 19.78 -10.11
N ASN A 34 -7.48 20.16 -11.40
CA ASN A 34 -8.39 19.56 -12.36
C ASN A 34 -8.01 18.08 -12.64
N ALA A 35 -6.71 17.79 -12.73
CA ALA A 35 -6.20 16.43 -12.88
C ALA A 35 -6.53 15.56 -11.64
N LEU A 36 -6.33 16.08 -10.42
CA LEU A 36 -6.70 15.38 -9.18
C LEU A 36 -8.21 15.08 -9.12
N ARG A 37 -9.04 16.06 -9.49
CA ARG A 37 -10.50 15.87 -9.50
C ARG A 37 -10.93 14.81 -10.50
N SER A 38 -10.31 14.76 -11.67
CA SER A 38 -10.60 13.73 -12.69
C SER A 38 -10.19 12.34 -12.21
N GLU A 39 -9.00 12.17 -11.61
CA GLU A 39 -8.54 10.89 -11.06
C GLU A 39 -9.39 10.43 -9.88
N TRP A 40 -9.81 11.35 -9.00
CA TRP A 40 -10.73 11.06 -7.92
C TRP A 40 -12.07 10.52 -8.44
N THR A 41 -12.62 11.14 -9.48
CA THR A 41 -13.88 10.70 -10.11
C THR A 41 -13.72 9.31 -10.71
N LYS A 42 -12.60 9.03 -11.40
CA LYS A 42 -12.30 7.70 -11.96
C LYS A 42 -12.31 6.62 -10.87
N ILE A 43 -11.60 6.83 -9.76
CA ILE A 43 -11.54 5.85 -8.66
C ILE A 43 -12.93 5.53 -8.12
N ARG A 44 -13.80 6.54 -7.97
CA ARG A 44 -15.16 6.36 -7.43
C ARG A 44 -16.14 5.73 -8.41
N THR A 45 -15.92 5.87 -9.71
CA THR A 45 -16.86 5.40 -10.75
C THR A 45 -16.49 4.04 -11.34
N VAL A 46 -15.22 3.65 -11.27
CA VAL A 46 -14.77 2.36 -11.79
C VAL A 46 -15.13 1.23 -10.82
N ARG A 47 -16.05 0.37 -11.25
CA ARG A 47 -16.57 -0.74 -10.43
C ARG A 47 -15.47 -1.68 -9.91
N SER A 48 -14.47 -2.00 -10.73
CA SER A 48 -13.38 -2.89 -10.33
C SER A 48 -12.58 -2.31 -9.15
N THR A 49 -12.32 -1.00 -9.15
CA THR A 49 -11.62 -0.31 -8.04
C THR A 49 -12.42 -0.39 -6.74
N MET A 50 -13.73 -0.15 -6.81
CA MET A 50 -14.60 -0.23 -5.63
C MET A 50 -14.68 -1.65 -5.07
N TRP A 51 -14.76 -2.67 -5.95
CA TRP A 51 -14.76 -4.06 -5.53
C TRP A 51 -13.43 -4.47 -4.89
N THR A 52 -12.28 -4.10 -5.46
CA THR A 52 -10.97 -4.42 -4.88
C THR A 52 -10.74 -3.74 -3.53
N LEU A 53 -11.18 -2.49 -3.37
CA LEU A 53 -11.16 -1.81 -2.06
C LEU A 53 -12.12 -2.48 -1.06
N GLY A 54 -13.29 -2.92 -1.49
CA GLY A 54 -14.22 -3.70 -0.67
C GLY A 54 -13.61 -5.03 -0.20
N VAL A 55 -12.98 -5.78 -1.12
CA VAL A 55 -12.27 -7.02 -0.78
C VAL A 55 -11.12 -6.76 0.18
N LEU A 56 -10.35 -5.69 -0.01
CA LEU A 56 -9.29 -5.28 0.92
C LEU A 56 -9.86 -5.08 2.33
N LEU A 57 -10.93 -4.31 2.48
CA LEU A 57 -11.56 -4.07 3.79
C LEU A 57 -12.03 -5.38 4.43
N VAL A 58 -12.70 -6.25 3.66
CA VAL A 58 -13.16 -7.55 4.14
C VAL A 58 -12.00 -8.45 4.57
N LEU A 59 -10.91 -8.48 3.81
CA LEU A 59 -9.73 -9.27 4.16
C LEU A 59 -9.04 -8.74 5.42
N VAL A 60 -8.77 -7.44 5.49
CA VAL A 60 -8.07 -6.86 6.64
C VAL A 60 -8.92 -6.99 7.91
N ILE A 61 -10.17 -6.55 7.86
CA ILE A 61 -11.05 -6.56 9.03
C ILE A 61 -11.48 -8.01 9.38
N GLY A 62 -11.93 -8.78 8.39
CA GLY A 62 -12.42 -10.13 8.62
C GLY A 62 -11.37 -11.08 9.18
N ILE A 63 -10.17 -11.09 8.56
CA ILE A 63 -9.07 -11.94 9.05
C ILE A 63 -8.53 -11.39 10.37
N GLY A 64 -8.38 -10.07 10.52
CA GLY A 64 -7.93 -9.46 11.76
C GLY A 64 -8.85 -9.82 12.94
N LEU A 65 -10.17 -9.68 12.78
CA LEU A 65 -11.15 -10.04 13.80
C LEU A 65 -11.16 -11.55 14.08
N LEU A 66 -11.02 -12.38 13.04
CA LEU A 66 -10.94 -13.82 13.22
C LEU A 66 -9.72 -14.20 14.06
N VAL A 67 -8.55 -13.64 13.74
CA VAL A 67 -7.31 -13.91 14.51
C VAL A 67 -7.45 -13.40 15.93
N ALA A 68 -7.95 -12.18 16.16
CA ALA A 68 -8.20 -11.62 17.48
C ALA A 68 -9.15 -12.51 18.31
N GLY A 69 -10.23 -13.00 17.68
CA GLY A 69 -11.18 -13.91 18.33
C GLY A 69 -10.58 -15.26 18.70
N VAL A 70 -9.74 -15.85 17.84
CA VAL A 70 -9.04 -17.10 18.15
C VAL A 70 -8.03 -16.89 19.26
N MET A 71 -7.25 -15.80 19.22
CA MET A 71 -6.25 -15.50 20.26
C MET A 71 -6.88 -15.25 21.63
N SER A 72 -8.04 -14.59 21.68
CA SER A 72 -8.74 -14.33 22.94
C SER A 72 -9.31 -15.61 23.61
N GLY A 73 -9.55 -16.69 22.83
CA GLY A 73 -10.06 -17.95 23.30
C GLY A 73 -9.01 -18.98 23.71
N THR A 74 -7.72 -18.72 23.44
CA THR A 74 -6.62 -19.68 23.73
C THR A 74 -5.74 -19.15 24.86
N SER A 75 -5.84 -19.78 26.05
CA SER A 75 -5.03 -19.43 27.22
C SER A 75 -3.57 -19.91 27.16
N ASP A 76 -3.24 -20.80 26.22
CA ASP A 76 -1.93 -21.47 26.13
C ASP A 76 -0.94 -20.85 25.15
N LEU A 77 -1.32 -19.78 24.45
CA LEU A 77 -0.41 -19.10 23.52
C LEU A 77 0.59 -18.22 24.29
N SER A 78 1.86 -18.31 23.89
CA SER A 78 2.89 -17.39 24.35
C SER A 78 2.41 -15.92 24.21
N PRO A 79 2.83 -15.02 25.14
CA PRO A 79 2.39 -13.64 25.09
C PRO A 79 2.72 -13.01 23.72
N GLN A 80 1.68 -12.78 22.94
CA GLN A 80 1.78 -12.12 21.65
C GLN A 80 1.72 -10.59 21.84
N PRO A 81 2.41 -9.81 21.00
CA PRO A 81 2.28 -8.37 21.05
C PRO A 81 0.81 -7.96 20.89
N ALA A 82 0.33 -7.10 21.79
CA ALA A 82 -0.99 -6.49 21.66
C ALA A 82 -1.06 -5.78 20.30
N LEU A 83 -2.12 -5.92 19.55
CA LEU A 83 -2.33 -5.36 18.19
C LEU A 83 -1.77 -6.21 17.04
N SER A 84 -1.20 -7.40 17.27
CA SER A 84 -0.63 -8.25 16.19
C SER A 84 -1.66 -8.99 15.34
N ALA A 85 -2.92 -9.04 15.78
CA ALA A 85 -3.99 -9.75 15.07
C ALA A 85 -4.22 -9.27 13.64
N GLY A 86 -3.92 -8.00 13.36
CA GLY A 86 -4.05 -7.42 12.01
C GLY A 86 -3.02 -7.91 10.98
N PHE A 87 -1.93 -8.54 11.40
CA PHE A 87 -0.79 -8.89 10.51
C PHE A 87 -1.20 -9.68 9.27
N PHE A 88 -1.90 -10.80 9.44
CA PHE A 88 -2.30 -11.65 8.31
C PHE A 88 -3.33 -10.97 7.39
N GLY A 89 -4.24 -10.21 7.98
CA GLY A 89 -5.23 -9.43 7.22
C GLY A 89 -4.57 -8.39 6.34
N VAL A 90 -3.62 -7.62 6.89
CA VAL A 90 -2.86 -6.60 6.15
C VAL A 90 -1.94 -7.24 5.10
N LEU A 91 -1.31 -8.37 5.41
CA LEU A 91 -0.46 -9.09 4.46
C LEU A 91 -1.26 -9.47 3.21
N LEU A 92 -2.44 -10.08 3.36
CA LEU A 92 -3.31 -10.43 2.25
C LEU A 92 -3.95 -9.19 1.59
N GLY A 93 -4.35 -8.20 2.38
CA GLY A 93 -4.87 -6.92 1.89
C GLY A 93 -3.84 -6.16 1.05
N SER A 94 -2.56 -6.25 1.38
CA SER A 94 -1.49 -5.60 0.60
C SER A 94 -1.42 -6.12 -0.84
N LEU A 95 -1.75 -7.40 -1.10
CA LEU A 95 -1.82 -7.96 -2.44
C LEU A 95 -2.92 -7.29 -3.28
N CYS A 96 -4.05 -6.94 -2.65
CA CYS A 96 -5.12 -6.18 -3.32
C CYS A 96 -4.65 -4.77 -3.68
N VAL A 97 -3.91 -4.09 -2.80
CA VAL A 97 -3.37 -2.74 -3.08
C VAL A 97 -2.30 -2.79 -4.17
N ILE A 98 -1.44 -3.81 -4.18
CA ILE A 98 -0.45 -4.02 -5.23
C ILE A 98 -1.14 -4.20 -6.60
N THR A 99 -2.12 -5.09 -6.68
CA THR A 99 -2.85 -5.32 -7.94
C THR A 99 -3.60 -4.07 -8.39
N LEU A 100 -4.23 -3.36 -7.48
CA LEU A 100 -4.91 -2.11 -7.77
C LEU A 100 -3.94 -1.03 -8.28
N GLY A 101 -2.77 -0.86 -7.64
CA GLY A 101 -1.75 0.10 -8.04
C GLY A 101 -1.24 -0.15 -9.46
N VAL A 102 -0.99 -1.41 -9.82
CA VAL A 102 -0.65 -1.79 -11.19
C VAL A 102 -1.81 -1.48 -12.15
N LEU A 103 -3.03 -1.91 -11.84
CA LEU A 103 -4.18 -1.79 -12.73
C LEU A 103 -4.61 -0.34 -12.98
N VAL A 104 -4.47 0.55 -12.01
CA VAL A 104 -4.78 1.98 -12.14
C VAL A 104 -4.01 2.64 -13.28
N VAL A 105 -2.82 2.16 -13.59
CA VAL A 105 -2.01 2.69 -14.71
C VAL A 105 -2.12 1.81 -15.94
N THR A 106 -1.97 0.50 -15.80
CA THR A 106 -1.88 -0.40 -16.95
C THR A 106 -3.20 -0.55 -17.71
N SER A 107 -4.35 -0.36 -17.05
CA SER A 107 -5.66 -0.34 -17.71
C SER A 107 -5.80 0.80 -18.72
N GLU A 108 -5.18 1.94 -18.47
CA GLU A 108 -5.21 3.07 -19.41
C GLU A 108 -4.34 2.83 -20.65
N TYR A 109 -3.22 2.08 -20.47
CA TYR A 109 -2.43 1.64 -21.63
C TYR A 109 -3.19 0.62 -22.47
N GLY A 110 -3.85 -0.36 -21.83
CA GLY A 110 -4.60 -1.41 -22.53
C GLY A 110 -5.84 -0.90 -23.29
N THR A 111 -6.50 0.13 -22.78
CA THR A 111 -7.70 0.74 -23.42
C THR A 111 -7.37 1.86 -24.40
N GLY A 112 -6.11 2.29 -24.50
CA GLY A 112 -5.70 3.43 -25.31
C GLY A 112 -6.13 4.80 -24.74
N MET A 113 -6.75 4.83 -23.56
CA MET A 113 -7.17 6.06 -22.87
C MET A 113 -6.00 7.00 -22.55
N MET A 114 -4.78 6.45 -22.51
CA MET A 114 -3.57 7.26 -22.29
C MET A 114 -3.42 8.37 -23.35
N ARG A 115 -3.73 8.09 -24.62
CA ARG A 115 -3.68 9.09 -25.71
C ARG A 115 -4.69 10.21 -25.52
N THR A 116 -5.92 9.90 -25.17
CA THR A 116 -6.98 10.89 -24.94
C THR A 116 -6.72 11.72 -23.69
N THR A 117 -6.14 11.12 -22.65
CA THR A 117 -5.77 11.83 -21.42
C THR A 117 -4.62 12.81 -21.69
N LEU A 118 -3.64 12.45 -22.51
CA LEU A 118 -2.52 13.33 -22.90
C LEU A 118 -2.94 14.47 -23.82
N THR A 119 -3.97 14.30 -24.66
CA THR A 119 -4.53 15.43 -25.43
C THR A 119 -5.23 16.45 -24.53
N ALA A 120 -5.88 15.98 -23.45
CA ALA A 120 -6.54 16.86 -22.49
C ALA A 120 -5.56 17.50 -21.49
N CYS A 121 -4.48 16.79 -21.14
CA CYS A 121 -3.45 17.25 -20.20
C CYS A 121 -2.06 16.93 -20.77
N PRO A 122 -1.43 17.87 -21.50
CA PRO A 122 -0.19 17.60 -22.24
C PRO A 122 1.03 17.34 -21.36
N SER A 123 0.98 17.67 -20.05
CA SER A 123 2.09 17.38 -19.13
C SER A 123 1.97 15.98 -18.53
N ARG A 124 2.79 15.04 -19.02
CA ARG A 124 2.85 13.64 -18.59
C ARG A 124 3.14 13.50 -17.08
N SER A 125 4.07 14.29 -16.59
CA SER A 125 4.45 14.33 -15.16
C SER A 125 3.27 14.72 -14.28
N ARG A 126 2.50 15.73 -14.67
CA ARG A 126 1.32 16.19 -13.91
C ARG A 126 0.24 15.10 -13.81
N MET A 127 0.02 14.36 -14.89
CA MET A 127 -0.93 13.25 -14.91
C MET A 127 -0.49 12.13 -13.96
N LEU A 128 0.78 11.70 -14.02
CA LEU A 128 1.30 10.65 -13.14
C LEU A 128 1.28 11.10 -11.67
N THR A 129 1.65 12.35 -11.40
CA THR A 129 1.61 12.92 -10.03
C THR A 129 0.18 12.93 -9.48
N ALA A 130 -0.80 13.38 -10.26
CA ALA A 130 -2.20 13.40 -9.83
C ALA A 130 -2.69 11.99 -9.52
N LYS A 131 -2.40 11.02 -10.39
CA LYS A 131 -2.73 9.60 -10.20
C LYS A 131 -2.08 9.01 -8.95
N ALA A 132 -0.78 9.23 -8.76
CA ALA A 132 -0.03 8.75 -7.61
C ALA A 132 -0.58 9.33 -6.29
N LEU A 133 -0.87 10.63 -6.25
CA LEU A 133 -1.41 11.29 -5.06
C LEU A 133 -2.80 10.78 -4.68
N VAL A 134 -3.72 10.70 -5.65
CA VAL A 134 -5.09 10.24 -5.36
C VAL A 134 -5.08 8.77 -4.96
N PHE A 135 -4.33 7.93 -5.65
CA PHE A 135 -4.18 6.53 -5.30
C PHE A 135 -3.57 6.34 -3.90
N CYS A 136 -2.48 7.06 -3.59
CA CYS A 136 -1.82 7.03 -2.28
C CYS A 136 -2.80 7.42 -1.17
N ALA A 137 -3.54 8.51 -1.35
CA ALA A 137 -4.51 8.97 -0.37
C ALA A 137 -5.62 7.93 -0.12
N VAL A 138 -6.16 7.32 -1.17
CA VAL A 138 -7.20 6.28 -1.06
C VAL A 138 -6.65 5.03 -0.37
N ALA A 139 -5.49 4.53 -0.80
CA ALA A 139 -4.87 3.35 -0.19
C ALA A 139 -4.52 3.59 1.28
N PHE A 140 -3.96 4.77 1.60
CA PHE A 140 -3.65 5.15 2.96
C PHE A 140 -4.90 5.20 3.86
N VAL A 141 -5.93 5.94 3.45
CA VAL A 141 -7.14 6.10 4.26
C VAL A 141 -7.85 4.78 4.46
N THR A 142 -8.05 3.99 3.39
CA THR A 142 -8.75 2.70 3.49
C THR A 142 -8.02 1.71 4.38
N THR A 143 -6.70 1.61 4.24
CA THR A 143 -5.89 0.67 5.06
C THR A 143 -5.79 1.15 6.50
N THR A 144 -5.58 2.46 6.75
CA THR A 144 -5.53 3.01 8.11
C THR A 144 -6.85 2.80 8.85
N VAL A 145 -7.99 3.04 8.19
CA VAL A 145 -9.31 2.80 8.78
C VAL A 145 -9.49 1.32 9.12
N ALA A 146 -9.15 0.41 8.19
CA ALA A 146 -9.26 -1.02 8.43
C ALA A 146 -8.34 -1.49 9.58
N ALA A 147 -7.07 -1.05 9.59
CA ALA A 147 -6.11 -1.37 10.64
C ALA A 147 -6.56 -0.82 12.01
N THR A 148 -7.12 0.40 12.05
CA THR A 148 -7.65 1.00 13.28
C THR A 148 -8.83 0.20 13.84
N VAL A 149 -9.75 -0.25 12.98
CA VAL A 149 -10.89 -1.09 13.40
C VAL A 149 -10.39 -2.39 14.04
N VAL A 150 -9.41 -3.06 13.40
CA VAL A 150 -8.83 -4.30 13.94
C VAL A 150 -8.09 -4.04 15.24
N ALA A 151 -7.28 -2.99 15.33
CA ALA A 151 -6.53 -2.64 16.55
C ALA A 151 -7.46 -2.31 17.72
N LEU A 152 -8.57 -1.60 17.48
CA LEU A 152 -9.60 -1.33 18.50
C LEU A 152 -10.28 -2.61 18.97
N ALA A 153 -10.62 -3.51 18.06
CA ALA A 153 -11.24 -4.79 18.39
C ALA A 153 -10.26 -5.66 19.18
N ASP A 154 -9.01 -5.75 18.76
CA ASP A 154 -7.96 -6.51 19.42
C ASP A 154 -7.74 -6.00 20.86
N SER A 155 -7.59 -4.70 21.03
CA SER A 155 -7.49 -4.10 22.36
C SER A 155 -8.73 -4.33 23.24
N ALA A 156 -9.93 -4.26 22.68
CA ALA A 156 -11.18 -4.49 23.43
C ALA A 156 -11.34 -5.95 23.85
N LEU A 157 -10.99 -6.90 22.99
CA LEU A 157 -11.03 -8.33 23.31
C LEU A 157 -10.00 -8.72 24.38
N LEU A 158 -8.80 -8.14 24.31
CA LEU A 158 -7.74 -8.40 25.28
C LEU A 158 -7.98 -7.71 26.63
N THR A 159 -8.61 -6.53 26.65
CA THR A 159 -8.92 -5.80 27.90
C THR A 159 -10.29 -6.17 28.48
N GLY A 160 -11.26 -6.56 27.65
CA GLY A 160 -12.63 -6.89 28.05
C GLY A 160 -12.87 -8.37 28.37
N GLY A 161 -11.99 -9.27 27.97
CA GLY A 161 -12.02 -10.64 28.41
C GLY A 161 -11.82 -10.66 29.92
N ASN A 162 -12.77 -11.28 30.68
CA ASN A 162 -12.64 -11.56 32.10
C ASN A 162 -11.47 -12.53 32.36
N GLY A 163 -10.30 -12.11 31.89
CA GLY A 163 -9.03 -12.75 32.20
C GLY A 163 -8.72 -12.62 33.68
N ALA A 164 -9.46 -13.37 34.48
CA ALA A 164 -9.09 -13.72 35.84
C ALA A 164 -7.81 -14.58 35.86
N GLY A 165 -6.89 -14.31 35.05
CA GLY A 165 -5.56 -14.83 34.94
C GLY A 165 -4.58 -13.72 34.71
N ALA A 166 -4.64 -12.66 35.55
CA ALA A 166 -3.47 -11.81 35.73
C ALA A 166 -2.35 -12.71 36.20
N VAL A 167 -1.59 -13.26 35.28
CA VAL A 167 -0.27 -13.83 35.63
C VAL A 167 0.48 -12.66 36.25
N PRO A 168 0.78 -12.68 37.55
CA PRO A 168 1.60 -11.62 38.15
C PRO A 168 2.86 -11.56 37.32
N ALA A 169 3.25 -10.36 36.89
CA ALA A 169 4.52 -10.16 36.24
C ALA A 169 5.57 -10.94 37.03
N PRO A 170 6.30 -11.88 36.43
CA PRO A 170 7.24 -12.69 37.19
C PRO A 170 8.17 -11.74 37.95
N PRO A 171 8.44 -11.95 39.24
CA PRO A 171 9.26 -11.07 40.05
C PRO A 171 10.73 -10.99 39.59
N MET A 172 11.03 -11.44 38.40
CA MET A 172 12.37 -11.48 37.80
C MET A 172 12.94 -10.14 37.35
N CYS A 173 12.16 -9.06 37.40
CA CYS A 173 12.73 -7.72 37.17
C CYS A 173 13.45 -7.15 38.40
N ALA A 174 13.50 -7.89 39.50
CA ALA A 174 14.04 -7.45 40.78
C ALA A 174 15.36 -8.13 41.20
N THR A 175 15.99 -8.98 40.40
CA THR A 175 17.27 -9.60 40.75
C THR A 175 18.44 -8.69 40.30
N PRO A 176 19.25 -8.15 41.25
CA PRO A 176 20.45 -7.41 40.90
C PRO A 176 21.47 -8.37 40.29
N GLY A 177 21.73 -8.23 38.99
CA GLY A 177 22.77 -9.00 38.29
C GLY A 177 22.34 -9.72 37.00
N ALA A 178 21.05 -9.81 36.67
CA ALA A 178 20.61 -10.30 35.37
C ALA A 178 20.72 -9.20 34.30
N GLN A 179 21.35 -9.53 33.17
CA GLN A 179 21.41 -8.67 31.99
C GLN A 179 20.01 -8.11 31.75
N GLN A 180 19.90 -6.79 31.62
CA GLN A 180 18.67 -6.06 31.36
C GLN A 180 18.02 -6.60 30.10
N VAL A 181 17.08 -7.54 30.26
CA VAL A 181 16.06 -7.77 29.25
C VAL A 181 15.24 -6.48 29.26
N SER A 182 15.35 -5.70 28.21
CA SER A 182 14.62 -4.46 28.00
C SER A 182 13.14 -4.76 28.15
N CYS A 183 12.60 -4.50 29.35
CA CYS A 183 11.15 -4.47 29.56
C CYS A 183 10.67 -3.27 28.75
N GLY A 184 10.10 -3.50 27.57
CA GLY A 184 9.54 -2.46 26.70
C GLY A 184 8.65 -1.53 27.53
N HIS A 185 8.71 -0.23 27.23
CA HIS A 185 8.04 0.86 27.97
C HIS A 185 6.50 0.76 27.88
N GLY A 186 5.91 -0.26 28.48
CA GLY A 186 4.47 -0.43 28.59
C GLY A 186 4.00 -0.42 30.05
N GLN A 187 2.91 0.26 30.34
CA GLN A 187 2.30 0.22 31.66
C GLN A 187 1.55 -1.10 31.84
N ALA A 188 1.90 -1.88 32.87
CA ALA A 188 1.22 -3.11 33.20
C ALA A 188 -0.18 -2.80 33.77
N LEU A 189 -1.21 -2.94 32.99
CA LEU A 189 -2.63 -3.01 33.43
C LEU A 189 -3.03 -4.47 33.42
N GLY A 190 -3.06 -5.10 34.62
CA GLY A 190 -3.61 -6.43 34.79
C GLY A 190 -2.84 -7.59 34.14
N GLY A 191 -1.48 -7.53 34.07
CA GLY A 191 -0.67 -8.62 33.54
C GLY A 191 -0.41 -8.62 32.03
N MET A 192 -1.13 -7.83 31.25
CA MET A 192 -0.84 -7.52 29.85
C MET A 192 -0.28 -6.10 29.76
N LEU A 193 0.84 -5.93 29.05
CA LEU A 193 1.39 -4.62 28.73
C LEU A 193 0.41 -3.89 27.83
N ALA A 194 -0.23 -2.83 28.35
CA ALA A 194 -1.06 -1.96 27.49
C ALA A 194 -0.19 -1.41 26.36
N PRO A 195 -0.69 -1.43 25.11
CA PRO A 195 0.09 -0.95 23.97
C PRO A 195 0.44 0.53 24.13
N THR A 196 1.70 0.88 23.89
CA THR A 196 2.17 2.27 23.94
C THR A 196 1.57 3.08 22.78
N THR A 197 1.57 4.41 22.93
CA THR A 197 1.11 5.30 21.85
C THR A 197 1.91 5.09 20.55
N ASP A 198 3.20 4.78 20.65
CA ASP A 198 4.04 4.48 19.49
C ASP A 198 3.60 3.18 18.79
N GLN A 199 3.31 2.13 19.55
CA GLN A 199 2.78 0.88 19.01
C GLN A 199 1.44 1.09 18.30
N TRP A 200 0.55 1.89 18.88
CA TRP A 200 -0.71 2.27 18.25
C TRP A 200 -0.51 3.00 16.92
N LEU A 201 0.40 3.98 16.89
CA LEU A 201 0.71 4.73 15.67
C LEU A 201 1.32 3.83 14.60
N ARG A 202 2.22 2.92 14.97
CA ARG A 202 2.82 1.97 14.04
C ARG A 202 1.79 0.99 13.47
N ALA A 203 0.97 0.39 14.34
CA ALA A 203 -0.05 -0.59 13.94
C ALA A 203 -1.20 0.01 13.12
N THR A 204 -1.44 1.31 13.17
CA THR A 204 -2.52 1.99 12.43
C THR A 204 -1.99 2.85 11.30
N VAL A 205 -1.41 4.01 11.62
CA VAL A 205 -0.91 4.99 10.64
C VAL A 205 0.33 4.44 9.91
N GLY A 206 1.24 3.79 10.63
CA GLY A 206 2.45 3.17 10.06
C GLY A 206 2.11 2.11 9.02
N ILE A 207 1.20 1.21 9.36
CA ILE A 207 0.69 0.18 8.44
C ILE A 207 -0.01 0.80 7.23
N GLY A 208 -0.89 1.79 7.45
CA GLY A 208 -1.57 2.49 6.36
C GLY A 208 -0.58 3.14 5.37
N LEU A 209 0.45 3.79 5.92
CA LEU A 209 1.49 4.43 5.11
C LEU A 209 2.36 3.40 4.38
N TYR A 210 2.72 2.30 5.06
CA TYR A 210 3.51 1.21 4.47
C TYR A 210 2.79 0.57 3.28
N VAL A 211 1.51 0.24 3.43
CA VAL A 211 0.70 -0.34 2.35
C VAL A 211 0.46 0.66 1.21
N ALA A 212 0.28 1.96 1.52
CA ALA A 212 0.16 3.00 0.51
C ALA A 212 1.46 3.17 -0.31
N LEU A 213 2.62 3.13 0.35
CA LEU A 213 3.94 3.16 -0.32
C LEU A 213 4.13 1.92 -1.19
N LEU A 214 3.74 0.73 -0.72
CA LEU A 214 3.79 -0.49 -1.50
C LEU A 214 2.91 -0.41 -2.74
N GLY A 215 1.74 0.20 -2.61
CA GLY A 215 0.86 0.51 -3.74
C GLY A 215 1.46 1.52 -4.72
N LEU A 216 2.13 2.57 -4.23
CA LEU A 216 2.86 3.52 -5.08
C LEU A 216 4.02 2.85 -5.82
N LEU A 217 4.74 1.95 -5.16
CA LEU A 217 5.79 1.14 -5.79
C LEU A 217 5.20 0.30 -6.93
N SER A 218 4.06 -0.34 -6.70
CA SER A 218 3.38 -1.14 -7.72
C SER A 218 2.88 -0.30 -8.90
N LEU A 219 2.41 0.93 -8.64
CA LEU A 219 2.04 1.90 -9.65
C LEU A 219 3.26 2.31 -10.48
N ALA A 220 4.41 2.57 -9.85
CA ALA A 220 5.65 2.90 -10.54
C ALA A 220 6.13 1.75 -11.46
N VAL A 221 6.13 0.51 -10.95
CA VAL A 221 6.47 -0.69 -11.74
C VAL A 221 5.47 -0.88 -12.90
N GLY A 222 4.18 -0.67 -12.66
CA GLY A 222 3.14 -0.71 -13.70
C GLY A 222 3.38 0.29 -14.84
N THR A 223 3.82 1.52 -14.51
CA THR A 223 4.17 2.54 -15.52
C THR A 223 5.40 2.16 -16.35
N MET A 224 6.38 1.52 -15.73
CA MET A 224 7.61 1.12 -16.41
C MET A 224 7.37 -0.05 -17.36
N LEU A 225 6.61 -1.07 -16.94
CA LEU A 225 6.38 -2.30 -17.70
C LEU A 225 5.25 -2.19 -18.73
N ARG A 226 4.27 -1.29 -18.51
CA ARG A 226 3.11 -1.07 -19.40
C ARG A 226 2.28 -2.34 -19.70
N HIS A 227 2.49 -3.40 -18.96
CA HIS A 227 1.83 -4.69 -19.13
C HIS A 227 1.29 -5.17 -17.77
N SER A 228 -0.03 -5.36 -17.68
CA SER A 228 -0.69 -5.62 -16.40
C SER A 228 -0.25 -6.94 -15.76
N ALA A 229 -0.30 -8.05 -16.50
CA ALA A 229 0.10 -9.34 -15.96
C ALA A 229 1.58 -9.35 -15.55
N GLY A 230 2.47 -8.82 -16.41
CA GLY A 230 3.90 -8.74 -16.10
C GLY A 230 4.20 -7.90 -14.85
N ALA A 231 3.54 -6.76 -14.70
CA ALA A 231 3.75 -5.90 -13.53
C ALA A 231 3.21 -6.53 -12.23
N ILE A 232 2.04 -7.18 -12.29
CA ILE A 232 1.48 -7.89 -11.13
C ILE A 232 2.41 -9.03 -10.72
N THR A 233 2.82 -9.90 -11.64
CA THR A 233 3.72 -11.03 -11.33
C THR A 233 5.07 -10.56 -10.80
N THR A 234 5.64 -9.49 -11.36
CA THR A 234 6.89 -8.90 -10.85
C THR A 234 6.73 -8.40 -9.42
N MET A 235 5.64 -7.70 -9.12
CA MET A 235 5.40 -7.18 -7.77
C MET A 235 5.09 -8.29 -6.76
N LEU A 236 4.30 -9.29 -7.13
CA LEU A 236 4.06 -10.44 -6.26
C LEU A 236 5.34 -11.24 -6.03
N GLY A 237 6.16 -11.41 -7.06
CA GLY A 237 7.49 -12.02 -6.94
C GLY A 237 8.38 -11.22 -5.97
N LEU A 238 8.46 -9.90 -6.11
CA LEU A 238 9.28 -9.04 -5.25
C LEU A 238 8.85 -9.12 -3.78
N VAL A 239 7.55 -9.25 -3.51
CA VAL A 239 7.00 -9.31 -2.14
C VAL A 239 7.16 -10.70 -1.51
N LEU A 240 6.87 -11.77 -2.25
CA LEU A 240 6.79 -13.12 -1.70
C LEU A 240 8.07 -13.94 -1.90
N LEU A 241 8.77 -13.74 -3.02
CA LEU A 241 9.91 -14.57 -3.40
C LEU A 241 11.07 -14.53 -2.39
N PRO A 242 11.44 -13.39 -1.77
CA PRO A 242 12.51 -13.36 -0.77
C PRO A 242 12.22 -14.28 0.41
N LEU A 243 10.98 -14.23 0.94
CA LEU A 243 10.57 -15.09 2.05
C LEU A 243 10.52 -16.57 1.63
N ILE A 244 9.98 -16.87 0.45
CA ILE A 244 9.90 -18.24 -0.06
C ILE A 244 11.31 -18.81 -0.26
N LEU A 245 12.21 -18.06 -0.89
CA LEU A 245 13.61 -18.51 -1.07
C LEU A 245 14.29 -18.78 0.27
N ALA A 246 14.11 -17.90 1.25
CA ALA A 246 14.69 -18.06 2.59
C ALA A 246 14.23 -19.36 3.26
N LEU A 247 12.96 -19.77 3.08
CA LEU A 247 12.42 -21.03 3.63
C LEU A 247 13.07 -22.29 3.02
N PHE A 248 13.52 -22.22 1.76
CA PHE A 248 14.18 -23.33 1.10
C PHE A 248 15.72 -23.33 1.28
N MET A 249 16.29 -22.25 1.83
CA MET A 249 17.73 -22.16 2.07
C MET A 249 18.10 -22.88 3.37
N ALA A 250 18.47 -24.16 3.26
CA ALA A 250 18.99 -24.96 4.37
C ALA A 250 20.53 -25.00 4.31
N GLY A 251 21.19 -24.76 5.43
CA GLY A 251 22.65 -24.87 5.55
C GLY A 251 23.32 -23.64 6.15
N ASN A 252 24.38 -23.86 6.94
CA ASN A 252 25.07 -22.81 7.68
C ASN A 252 25.85 -21.83 6.79
N SER A 253 26.28 -22.25 5.60
CA SER A 253 27.02 -21.39 4.66
C SER A 253 26.15 -20.32 4.01
N LEU A 254 24.83 -20.52 3.93
CA LEU A 254 23.85 -19.60 3.34
C LEU A 254 23.08 -18.79 4.40
N GLU A 255 23.41 -19.00 5.67
CA GLU A 255 22.73 -18.33 6.79
C GLU A 255 22.69 -16.80 6.68
N PRO A 256 23.79 -16.08 6.37
CA PRO A 256 23.74 -14.62 6.26
C PRO A 256 22.84 -14.14 5.12
N VAL A 257 22.80 -14.86 3.99
CA VAL A 257 21.91 -14.51 2.87
C VAL A 257 20.46 -14.79 3.23
N ARG A 258 20.17 -15.94 3.84
CA ARG A 258 18.83 -16.28 4.33
C ARG A 258 18.30 -15.25 5.32
N ASN A 259 19.13 -14.86 6.30
CA ASN A 259 18.76 -13.88 7.32
C ASN A 259 18.48 -12.53 6.67
N ALA A 260 19.31 -12.06 5.75
CA ALA A 260 19.07 -10.82 5.02
C ALA A 260 17.76 -10.86 4.21
N LEU A 261 17.45 -12.00 3.55
CA LEU A 261 16.18 -12.15 2.81
C LEU A 261 14.97 -12.08 3.73
N ILE A 262 15.04 -12.64 4.94
CA ILE A 262 13.96 -12.57 5.93
C ILE A 262 13.84 -11.16 6.49
N GLU A 263 14.96 -10.54 6.87
CA GLU A 263 15.00 -9.21 7.51
C GLU A 263 14.40 -8.11 6.62
N TYR A 264 14.71 -8.14 5.32
CA TYR A 264 14.32 -7.08 4.38
C TYR A 264 13.10 -7.43 3.51
N CYS A 265 12.44 -8.58 3.74
CA CYS A 265 11.22 -8.91 3.00
C CYS A 265 10.03 -8.05 3.45
N VAL A 266 9.09 -7.81 2.53
CA VAL A 266 7.88 -7.02 2.80
C VAL A 266 7.04 -7.61 3.95
N PRO A 267 6.83 -8.94 4.05
CA PRO A 267 6.12 -9.52 5.18
C PRO A 267 6.77 -9.20 6.53
N ASN A 268 8.10 -9.23 6.65
CA ASN A 268 8.78 -8.85 7.89
C ASN A 268 8.64 -7.35 8.18
N GLY A 269 8.64 -6.50 7.17
CA GLY A 269 8.37 -5.07 7.35
C GLY A 269 7.00 -4.79 7.97
N ILE A 270 5.96 -5.52 7.54
CA ILE A 270 4.63 -5.46 8.16
C ILE A 270 4.68 -6.02 9.59
N ALA A 271 5.34 -7.16 9.81
CA ALA A 271 5.47 -7.78 11.12
C ALA A 271 6.18 -6.87 12.13
N THR A 272 7.25 -6.17 11.70
CA THR A 272 8.01 -5.21 12.54
C THR A 272 7.14 -4.03 12.98
N LEU A 273 6.26 -3.53 12.13
CA LEU A 273 5.33 -2.46 12.51
C LEU A 273 4.29 -2.91 13.56
N TYR A 274 4.02 -4.21 13.63
CA TYR A 274 3.19 -4.84 14.67
C TYR A 274 3.99 -5.35 15.88
N ASP A 275 5.28 -4.99 16.02
CA ASP A 275 6.20 -5.51 17.05
C ASP A 275 6.35 -7.05 17.05
N ASN A 276 6.09 -7.68 15.93
CA ASN A 276 6.17 -9.14 15.74
C ASN A 276 7.19 -9.50 14.65
N ALA A 277 8.36 -8.86 14.67
CA ALA A 277 9.41 -9.11 13.69
C ALA A 277 9.84 -10.59 13.70
N PHE A 278 10.10 -11.15 12.52
CA PHE A 278 10.52 -12.56 12.37
C PHE A 278 11.91 -12.82 12.93
N MET A 279 12.74 -11.78 13.04
CA MET A 279 14.09 -11.84 13.58
C MET A 279 14.36 -10.66 14.52
N SER A 280 15.17 -10.87 15.53
CA SER A 280 15.61 -9.81 16.46
C SER A 280 16.67 -8.88 15.86
N THR A 281 17.29 -9.31 14.76
CA THR A 281 18.24 -8.53 13.95
C THR A 281 17.49 -7.84 12.80
N GLY A 282 18.06 -6.76 12.28
CA GLY A 282 17.48 -6.04 11.12
C GLY A 282 16.66 -4.80 11.49
N PRO A 283 15.83 -4.31 10.56
CA PRO A 283 15.03 -3.10 10.71
C PRO A 283 14.07 -3.18 11.89
N GLN A 284 14.01 -2.11 12.71
CA GLN A 284 13.15 -2.04 13.90
C GLN A 284 12.25 -0.79 13.86
N GLY A 285 11.15 -0.86 14.59
CA GLY A 285 10.25 0.29 14.76
C GLY A 285 9.76 0.86 13.43
N TRP A 286 10.19 2.06 13.06
CA TRP A 286 9.82 2.79 11.85
C TRP A 286 10.75 2.55 10.65
N ASP A 287 11.87 1.81 10.82
CA ASP A 287 12.87 1.61 9.77
C ASP A 287 12.31 0.98 8.49
N PRO A 288 11.41 -0.03 8.54
CA PRO A 288 10.84 -0.62 7.32
C PRO A 288 10.14 0.40 6.44
N LEU A 289 9.55 1.42 7.05
CA LEU A 289 8.84 2.49 6.35
C LEU A 289 9.80 3.41 5.61
N TRP A 290 10.92 3.78 6.22
CA TRP A 290 11.96 4.60 5.58
C TRP A 290 12.64 3.87 4.43
N ILE A 291 12.92 2.57 4.59
CA ILE A 291 13.48 1.73 3.53
C ILE A 291 12.52 1.67 2.35
N LEU A 292 11.24 1.37 2.60
CA LEU A 292 10.24 1.29 1.54
C LEU A 292 10.01 2.65 0.86
N LEU A 293 10.05 3.75 1.62
CA LEU A 293 9.96 5.12 1.09
C LEU A 293 11.10 5.40 0.11
N ALA A 294 12.33 5.07 0.48
CA ALA A 294 13.51 5.26 -0.38
C ALA A 294 13.38 4.44 -1.68
N VAL A 295 13.01 3.16 -1.58
CA VAL A 295 12.80 2.29 -2.75
C VAL A 295 11.69 2.82 -3.64
N THR A 296 10.57 3.25 -3.05
CA THR A 296 9.42 3.81 -3.79
C THR A 296 9.79 5.12 -4.48
N ALA A 297 10.56 6.00 -3.83
CA ALA A 297 11.02 7.25 -4.42
C ALA A 297 11.93 7.01 -5.63
N VAL A 298 12.85 6.06 -5.54
CA VAL A 298 13.72 5.67 -6.67
C VAL A 298 12.89 5.09 -7.81
N ALA A 299 11.94 4.20 -7.52
CA ALA A 299 11.07 3.60 -8.53
C ALA A 299 10.17 4.64 -9.23
N LEU A 300 9.59 5.58 -8.47
CA LEU A 300 8.82 6.68 -9.04
C LEU A 300 9.70 7.59 -9.92
N GLY A 301 10.91 7.94 -9.46
CA GLY A 301 11.87 8.69 -10.28
C GLY A 301 12.18 7.97 -11.60
N GLY A 302 12.38 6.66 -11.55
CA GLY A 302 12.53 5.82 -12.74
C GLY A 302 11.29 5.83 -13.65
N ALA A 303 10.09 5.77 -13.07
CA ALA A 303 8.83 5.83 -13.82
C ALA A 303 8.66 7.18 -14.53
N TYR A 304 8.98 8.30 -13.88
CA TYR A 304 8.99 9.63 -14.49
C TYR A 304 10.00 9.70 -15.66
N ALA A 305 11.23 9.23 -15.44
CA ALA A 305 12.27 9.25 -16.47
C ALA A 305 11.90 8.40 -17.71
N VAL A 306 11.25 7.24 -17.49
CA VAL A 306 10.77 6.37 -18.58
C VAL A 306 9.60 7.02 -19.32
N LEU A 307 8.71 7.72 -18.60
CA LEU A 307 7.55 8.38 -19.18
C LEU A 307 7.96 9.57 -20.07
N ASP A 308 9.01 10.30 -19.68
CA ASP A 308 9.53 11.45 -20.46
C ASP A 308 10.32 11.01 -21.70
N LYS A 309 11.05 9.88 -21.62
CA LYS A 309 11.92 9.41 -22.71
C LYS A 309 11.19 8.59 -23.77
N ARG A 310 10.04 7.97 -23.45
CA ARG A 310 9.31 7.10 -24.38
C ARG A 310 8.08 7.81 -24.92
N ASP A 311 8.00 7.91 -26.26
CA ASP A 311 6.79 8.34 -26.94
C ASP A 311 5.65 7.32 -26.73
N VAL A 312 4.44 7.84 -26.55
CA VAL A 312 3.23 7.05 -26.30
C VAL A 312 2.51 6.74 -27.59
#